data_ae092df131ffc99a55c56119cea2d0ae
#
_entry.id   ae092df131ffc99a55c56119cea2d0ae
#
_cell.length_a   1.000
_cell.length_b   1.000
_cell.length_c   1.000
_cell.angle_alpha   90.00
_cell.angle_beta   90.00
_cell.angle_gamma   90.00
#
_symmetry.space_group_name_H-M   'P 1'
#
loop_
_entity.id
_entity.type
_entity.pdbx_description
1 polymer ?
#
loop_
_entity_poly.entity_id
_entity_poly.type
_entity_poly.pdbx_seq_one_letter_code
_entity_poly.pdbx_strand_id
1 'polypeptide(L)'
;MVRDLLPECAFCAVSAGAATTPVIFEDPAVLAFFPKRPAALGHTLIIPRVHIQDLWHLDIGTAATLARATLDLAHAMRTALRPDGLNVINSSGAAASQTVFHLHIHLVPRWRDDQFGTIWPDPSPPLTDEELEAAADTLRSSLSP
;
A
#
# COMPACT_ATOMS: atom_id res chain seq x y z
N MET A 1 -23.56 9.57 1.15
CA MET A 1 -24.17 8.24 0.87
C MET A 1 -23.05 7.22 0.79
N VAL A 2 -23.05 6.24 1.66
CA VAL A 2 -22.05 5.17 1.75
C VAL A 2 -22.42 4.12 0.68
N ARG A 3 -22.21 4.42 -0.60
CA ARG A 3 -22.63 3.54 -1.71
C ARG A 3 -21.65 2.46 -2.09
N ASP A 4 -20.42 2.51 -1.56
CA ASP A 4 -19.31 1.69 -2.07
C ASP A 4 -18.60 0.88 -0.98
N LEU A 5 -19.28 0.61 0.15
CA LEU A 5 -18.75 -0.28 1.18
C LEU A 5 -19.33 -1.69 1.01
N LEU A 6 -18.45 -2.69 0.97
CA LEU A 6 -18.85 -4.09 0.94
C LEU A 6 -18.97 -4.61 2.39
N PRO A 7 -20.13 -5.15 2.79
CA PRO A 7 -20.38 -5.60 4.18
C PRO A 7 -19.39 -6.67 4.66
N GLU A 8 -18.86 -7.49 3.77
CA GLU A 8 -17.92 -8.57 4.10
C GLU A 8 -16.45 -8.13 4.07
N CYS A 9 -16.17 -6.89 3.65
CA CYS A 9 -14.82 -6.37 3.57
C CYS A 9 -14.37 -5.81 4.93
N ALA A 10 -13.28 -6.37 5.48
CA ALA A 10 -12.73 -5.92 6.75
C ALA A 10 -12.34 -4.43 6.76
N PHE A 11 -11.81 -3.91 5.64
CA PHE A 11 -11.41 -2.50 5.57
C PHE A 11 -12.57 -1.56 5.28
N CYS A 12 -13.63 -2.03 4.64
CA CYS A 12 -14.89 -1.29 4.60
C CYS A 12 -15.48 -1.14 6.01
N ALA A 13 -15.41 -2.18 6.84
CA ALA A 13 -15.81 -2.11 8.24
C ALA A 13 -14.98 -1.09 9.03
N VAL A 14 -13.66 -1.06 8.81
CA VAL A 14 -12.79 -0.04 9.41
C VAL A 14 -13.18 1.36 8.95
N SER A 15 -13.45 1.57 7.67
CA SER A 15 -13.94 2.85 7.12
C SER A 15 -15.28 3.28 7.73
N ALA A 16 -16.13 2.32 8.12
CA ALA A 16 -17.40 2.56 8.79
C ALA A 16 -17.28 2.78 10.31
N GLY A 17 -16.07 2.82 10.86
CA GLY A 17 -15.82 3.08 12.27
C GLY A 17 -15.56 1.85 13.13
N ALA A 18 -15.46 0.65 12.55
CA ALA A 18 -15.19 -0.60 13.26
C ALA A 18 -13.68 -0.89 13.43
N ALA A 19 -12.83 0.14 13.48
CA ALA A 19 -11.41 -0.02 13.74
C ALA A 19 -11.15 -0.59 15.13
N THR A 20 -10.36 -1.67 15.22
CA THR A 20 -9.95 -2.28 16.48
C THR A 20 -8.51 -1.96 16.86
N THR A 21 -7.82 -1.19 16.02
CA THR A 21 -6.46 -0.71 16.23
C THR A 21 -6.45 0.82 16.13
N PRO A 22 -5.41 1.49 16.63
CA PRO A 22 -5.36 2.95 16.54
C PRO A 22 -5.48 3.47 15.11
N VAL A 23 -6.39 4.41 14.92
CA VAL A 23 -6.48 5.25 13.72
C VAL A 23 -5.51 6.41 13.90
N ILE A 24 -4.67 6.65 12.89
CA ILE A 24 -3.60 7.63 12.94
C ILE A 24 -3.99 8.91 12.22
N PHE A 25 -4.75 8.75 11.13
CA PHE A 25 -5.19 9.85 10.29
C PHE A 25 -6.51 9.46 9.62
N GLU A 26 -7.40 10.43 9.50
CA GLU A 26 -8.62 10.27 8.72
C GLU A 26 -9.08 11.61 8.13
N ASP A 27 -9.62 11.51 6.93
CA ASP A 27 -10.33 12.57 6.25
C ASP A 27 -11.55 11.97 5.49
N PRO A 28 -12.33 12.76 4.73
CA PRO A 28 -13.47 12.22 3.98
C PRO A 28 -13.13 11.16 2.94
N ALA A 29 -11.89 11.08 2.46
CA ALA A 29 -11.48 10.22 1.35
C ALA A 29 -10.57 9.06 1.79
N VAL A 30 -9.77 9.26 2.83
CA VAL A 30 -8.67 8.36 3.23
C VAL A 30 -8.71 8.07 4.72
N LEU A 31 -8.32 6.86 5.09
CA LEU A 31 -8.11 6.43 6.46
C LEU A 31 -6.74 5.78 6.60
N ALA A 32 -6.03 6.08 7.68
CA ALA A 32 -4.77 5.41 8.03
C ALA A 32 -4.83 4.85 9.45
N PHE A 33 -4.43 3.60 9.61
CA PHE A 33 -4.51 2.86 10.86
C PHE A 33 -3.42 1.79 10.96
N PHE A 34 -3.18 1.28 12.16
CA PHE A 34 -2.24 0.18 12.33
C PHE A 34 -2.88 -1.17 11.99
N PRO A 35 -2.17 -2.07 11.29
CA PRO A 35 -2.63 -3.45 11.14
C PRO A 35 -2.65 -4.16 12.49
N LYS A 36 -3.47 -5.22 12.62
CA LYS A 36 -3.54 -6.04 13.85
C LYS A 36 -2.22 -6.71 14.21
N ARG A 37 -1.42 -7.03 13.20
CA ARG A 37 -0.09 -7.63 13.34
C ARG A 37 0.93 -6.78 12.58
N PRO A 38 1.42 -5.70 13.18
CA PRO A 38 2.37 -4.83 12.52
C PRO A 38 3.72 -5.54 12.34
N ALA A 39 4.35 -5.34 11.19
CA ALA A 39 5.68 -5.88 10.88
C ALA A 39 6.80 -5.10 11.57
N ALA A 40 6.54 -3.86 11.96
CA ALA A 40 7.46 -2.99 12.67
C ALA A 40 6.69 -1.96 13.50
N LEU A 41 7.33 -1.31 14.45
CA LEU A 41 6.73 -0.18 15.16
C LEU A 41 6.37 0.92 14.16
N GLY A 42 5.11 1.37 14.18
CA GLY A 42 4.63 2.39 13.26
C GLY A 42 4.21 1.87 11.88
N HIS A 43 4.24 0.56 11.63
CA HIS A 43 3.67 0.00 10.40
C HIS A 43 2.22 0.44 10.25
N THR A 44 1.95 1.21 9.22
CA THR A 44 0.65 1.85 8.96
C THR A 44 0.07 1.35 7.65
N LEU A 45 -1.24 1.16 7.63
CA LEU A 45 -2.02 0.94 6.42
C LEU A 45 -2.74 2.24 6.05
N ILE A 46 -2.70 2.59 4.77
CA ILE A 46 -3.48 3.69 4.20
C ILE A 46 -4.48 3.09 3.22
N ILE A 47 -5.75 3.40 3.39
CA ILE A 47 -6.83 2.92 2.54
C ILE A 47 -7.68 4.07 2.01
N PRO A 48 -8.24 3.95 0.79
CA PRO A 48 -9.37 4.78 0.40
C PRO A 48 -10.59 4.38 1.23
N ARG A 49 -11.44 5.34 1.60
CA ARG A 49 -12.67 5.01 2.35
C ARG A 49 -13.69 4.26 1.50
N VAL A 50 -13.72 4.55 0.20
CA VAL A 50 -14.52 3.78 -0.76
C VAL A 50 -13.84 2.45 -1.07
N HIS A 51 -14.64 1.43 -1.34
CA HIS A 51 -14.08 0.12 -1.71
C HIS A 51 -13.49 0.16 -3.11
N ILE A 52 -12.17 -0.03 -3.20
CA ILE A 52 -11.42 -0.25 -4.44
C ILE A 52 -10.61 -1.51 -4.23
N GLN A 53 -10.75 -2.48 -5.11
CA GLN A 53 -10.17 -3.81 -4.91
C GLN A 53 -8.64 -3.79 -4.89
N ASP A 54 -8.04 -3.14 -5.89
CA ASP A 54 -6.59 -3.15 -6.13
C ASP A 54 -6.18 -1.99 -7.04
N LEU A 55 -4.89 -1.96 -7.42
CA LEU A 55 -4.32 -0.89 -8.24
C LEU A 55 -4.96 -0.80 -9.65
N TRP A 56 -5.36 -1.93 -10.23
CA TRP A 56 -5.96 -1.94 -11.58
C TRP A 56 -7.36 -1.33 -11.62
N HIS A 57 -8.03 -1.23 -10.46
CA HIS A 57 -9.35 -0.60 -10.31
C HIS A 57 -9.27 0.84 -9.80
N LEU A 58 -8.05 1.36 -9.56
CA LEU A 58 -7.83 2.67 -8.96
C LEU A 58 -7.95 3.78 -10.01
N ASP A 59 -8.72 4.82 -9.72
CA ASP A 59 -8.80 6.03 -10.53
C ASP A 59 -7.70 7.04 -10.15
N ILE A 60 -7.39 7.96 -11.08
CA ILE A 60 -6.33 8.96 -10.93
C ILE A 60 -6.58 9.90 -9.75
N GLY A 61 -7.83 10.31 -9.51
CA GLY A 61 -8.16 11.23 -8.42
C GLY A 61 -7.91 10.61 -7.05
N THR A 62 -8.36 9.37 -6.87
CA THR A 62 -8.11 8.61 -5.64
C THR A 62 -6.62 8.28 -5.49
N ALA A 63 -5.93 7.94 -6.58
CA ALA A 63 -4.48 7.71 -6.57
C ALA A 63 -3.71 8.95 -6.09
N ALA A 64 -4.06 10.14 -6.57
CA ALA A 64 -3.44 11.40 -6.14
C ALA A 64 -3.67 11.66 -4.64
N THR A 65 -4.89 11.41 -4.15
CA THR A 65 -5.24 11.56 -2.74
C THR A 65 -4.45 10.60 -1.84
N LEU A 66 -4.33 9.33 -2.25
CA LEU A 66 -3.54 8.32 -1.54
C LEU A 66 -2.04 8.68 -1.55
N ALA A 67 -1.51 9.15 -2.67
CA ALA A 67 -0.11 9.57 -2.78
C ALA A 67 0.19 10.73 -1.83
N ARG A 68 -0.70 11.70 -1.73
CA ARG A 68 -0.56 12.82 -0.80
C ARG A 68 -0.56 12.34 0.66
N ALA A 69 -1.54 11.54 1.05
CA ALA A 69 -1.62 10.99 2.40
C ALA A 69 -0.37 10.14 2.74
N THR A 70 0.11 9.36 1.77
CA THR A 70 1.35 8.57 1.91
C THR A 70 2.54 9.46 2.21
N LEU A 71 2.70 10.56 1.49
CA LEU A 71 3.81 11.50 1.67
C LEU A 71 3.73 12.22 3.02
N ASP A 72 2.55 12.72 3.38
CA ASP A 72 2.33 13.42 4.65
C ASP A 72 2.64 12.51 5.85
N LEU A 73 2.17 11.26 5.82
CA LEU A 73 2.44 10.25 6.85
C LEU A 73 3.91 9.83 6.88
N ALA A 74 4.57 9.70 5.73
CA ALA A 74 5.99 9.39 5.65
C ALA A 74 6.85 10.48 6.33
N HIS A 75 6.53 11.74 6.11
CA HIS A 75 7.19 12.86 6.78
C HIS A 75 6.94 12.86 8.30
N ALA A 76 5.70 12.61 8.71
CA ALA A 76 5.36 12.49 10.13
C ALA A 76 6.13 11.33 10.80
N MET A 77 6.21 10.17 10.15
CA MET A 77 6.99 9.02 10.62
C MET A 77 8.48 9.36 10.75
N ARG A 78 9.05 10.02 9.75
CA ARG A 78 10.46 10.44 9.78
C ARG A 78 10.77 11.33 10.99
N THR A 79 9.88 12.24 11.29
CA THR A 79 10.03 13.18 12.41
C THR A 79 9.83 12.50 13.76
N ALA A 80 8.75 11.70 13.90
CA ALA A 80 8.33 11.14 15.17
C ALA A 80 9.11 9.88 15.57
N LEU A 81 9.36 8.98 14.61
CA LEU A 81 9.96 7.66 14.88
C LEU A 81 11.43 7.57 14.49
N ARG A 82 11.91 8.49 13.66
CA ARG A 82 13.31 8.55 13.18
C ARG A 82 13.82 7.20 12.62
N PRO A 83 13.10 6.57 11.69
CA PRO A 83 13.59 5.36 11.07
C PRO A 83 14.79 5.63 10.17
N ASP A 84 15.62 4.60 9.95
CA ASP A 84 16.73 4.64 8.97
C ASP A 84 16.23 4.57 7.54
N GLY A 85 15.05 3.99 7.32
CA GLY A 85 14.42 3.85 6.02
C GLY A 85 12.92 3.65 6.09
N LEU A 86 12.28 3.58 4.94
CA LEU A 86 10.83 3.37 4.81
C LEU A 86 10.56 2.50 3.58
N ASN A 87 9.79 1.44 3.75
CA ASN A 87 9.18 0.73 2.64
C ASN A 87 7.75 1.22 2.45
N VAL A 88 7.41 1.54 1.21
CA VAL A 88 6.06 1.83 0.75
C VAL A 88 5.65 0.69 -0.17
N ILE A 89 4.64 -0.08 0.22
CA ILE A 89 4.28 -1.32 -0.47
C ILE A 89 2.79 -1.31 -0.78
N ASN A 90 2.45 -1.53 -2.04
CA ASN A 90 1.11 -1.90 -2.46
C ASN A 90 1.19 -3.26 -3.14
N SER A 91 0.34 -4.18 -2.74
CA SER A 91 0.20 -5.51 -3.32
C SER A 91 -1.15 -5.61 -3.99
N SER A 92 -1.16 -5.91 -5.29
CA SER A 92 -2.38 -6.08 -6.08
C SER A 92 -2.45 -7.52 -6.61
N GLY A 93 -3.47 -8.25 -6.17
CA GLY A 93 -3.67 -9.65 -6.51
C GLY A 93 -3.03 -10.63 -5.52
N ALA A 94 -3.59 -11.84 -5.47
CA ALA A 94 -3.14 -12.88 -4.54
C ALA A 94 -1.68 -13.32 -4.80
N ALA A 95 -1.25 -13.34 -6.05
CA ALA A 95 0.14 -13.70 -6.43
C ALA A 95 1.16 -12.68 -5.88
N ALA A 96 0.73 -11.44 -5.62
CA ALA A 96 1.54 -10.40 -4.99
C ALA A 96 1.31 -10.31 -3.46
N SER A 97 0.73 -11.35 -2.85
CA SER A 97 0.44 -11.45 -1.42
C SER A 97 -0.65 -10.49 -0.91
N GLN A 98 -1.54 -10.02 -1.78
CA GLN A 98 -2.73 -9.31 -1.32
C GLN A 98 -3.68 -10.32 -0.63
N THR A 99 -4.02 -10.06 0.62
CA THR A 99 -4.92 -10.90 1.43
C THR A 99 -6.27 -10.25 1.71
N VAL A 100 -6.33 -8.92 1.78
CA VAL A 100 -7.56 -8.14 1.86
C VAL A 100 -7.76 -7.43 0.54
N PHE A 101 -8.85 -7.76 -0.17
CA PHE A 101 -9.17 -7.20 -1.48
C PHE A 101 -9.91 -5.85 -1.34
N HIS A 102 -9.25 -4.96 -0.67
CA HIS A 102 -9.50 -3.53 -0.57
C HIS A 102 -8.12 -2.87 -0.64
N LEU A 103 -7.90 -2.02 -1.62
CA LEU A 103 -6.61 -1.40 -1.88
C LEU A 103 -6.05 -0.78 -0.61
N HIS A 104 -4.81 -1.09 -0.31
CA HIS A 104 -4.12 -0.51 0.82
C HIS A 104 -2.63 -0.35 0.52
N ILE A 105 -2.07 0.69 1.10
CA ILE A 105 -0.65 1.00 1.02
C ILE A 105 -0.06 0.76 2.41
N HIS A 106 0.98 -0.06 2.47
CA HIS A 106 1.77 -0.24 3.68
C HIS A 106 2.85 0.83 3.74
N LEU A 107 2.94 1.51 4.86
CA LEU A 107 4.11 2.28 5.28
C LEU A 107 4.81 1.51 6.38
N VAL A 108 6.01 1.00 6.11
CA VAL A 108 6.77 0.20 7.06
C VAL A 108 8.08 0.92 7.39
N PRO A 109 8.17 1.57 8.56
CA PRO A 109 9.42 2.14 9.03
C PRO A 109 10.46 1.05 9.24
N ARG A 110 11.72 1.32 8.84
CA ARG A 110 12.80 0.35 8.86
C ARG A 110 13.98 0.90 9.66
N TRP A 111 14.59 0.02 10.42
CA TRP A 111 15.86 0.28 11.14
C TRP A 111 16.90 -0.73 10.72
N ARG A 112 18.18 -0.37 10.81
CA ARG A 112 19.29 -1.22 10.35
C ARG A 112 19.29 -2.62 10.98
N ASP A 113 18.87 -2.71 12.23
CA ASP A 113 18.88 -3.95 13.00
C ASP A 113 17.49 -4.58 13.19
N ASP A 114 16.51 -4.15 12.37
CA ASP A 114 15.17 -4.73 12.42
C ASP A 114 15.15 -6.17 11.88
N GLN A 115 14.17 -6.96 12.30
CA GLN A 115 14.03 -8.37 11.93
C GLN A 115 13.13 -8.58 10.69
N PHE A 116 12.82 -7.52 9.96
CA PHE A 116 11.92 -7.61 8.79
C PHE A 116 12.55 -8.39 7.63
N GLY A 117 13.85 -8.23 7.41
CA GLY A 117 14.56 -8.86 6.30
C GLY A 117 14.44 -8.09 4.98
N THR A 118 14.72 -8.77 3.87
CA THR A 118 14.63 -8.21 2.51
C THR A 118 13.27 -8.51 1.87
N ILE A 119 12.78 -7.56 1.06
CA ILE A 119 11.57 -7.73 0.23
C ILE A 119 11.86 -8.31 -1.15
N TRP A 120 13.13 -8.37 -1.54
CA TRP A 120 13.56 -8.89 -2.83
C TRP A 120 14.04 -10.33 -2.72
N PRO A 121 13.77 -11.19 -3.73
CA PRO A 121 14.32 -12.53 -3.75
C PRO A 121 15.85 -12.51 -3.86
N ASP A 122 16.50 -13.50 -3.26
CA ASP A 122 17.94 -13.71 -3.36
C ASP A 122 18.23 -15.21 -3.61
N PRO A 123 18.80 -15.59 -4.74
CA PRO A 123 19.17 -14.72 -5.89
C PRO A 123 17.93 -14.29 -6.70
N SER A 124 18.04 -13.16 -7.38
CA SER A 124 17.04 -12.74 -8.38
C SER A 124 17.04 -13.71 -9.56
N PRO A 125 15.87 -14.02 -10.14
CA PRO A 125 15.78 -14.85 -11.33
C PRO A 125 16.61 -14.25 -12.46
N PRO A 126 17.44 -15.05 -13.16
CA PRO A 126 18.22 -14.53 -14.29
C PRO A 126 17.30 -14.26 -15.49
N LEU A 127 17.48 -13.11 -16.12
CA LEU A 127 16.81 -12.72 -17.37
C LEU A 127 17.89 -12.33 -18.38
N THR A 128 17.67 -12.68 -19.64
CA THR A 128 18.57 -12.27 -20.74
C THR A 128 18.25 -10.84 -21.18
N ASP A 129 19.22 -10.17 -21.82
CA ASP A 129 19.01 -8.84 -22.38
C ASP A 129 17.91 -8.86 -23.45
N GLU A 130 17.80 -9.96 -24.22
CA GLU A 130 16.75 -10.14 -25.23
C GLU A 130 15.35 -10.22 -24.59
N GLU A 131 15.19 -10.97 -23.51
CA GLU A 131 13.92 -11.05 -22.75
C GLU A 131 13.53 -9.69 -22.16
N LEU A 132 14.51 -8.95 -21.66
CA LEU A 132 14.28 -7.61 -21.10
C LEU A 132 13.85 -6.61 -22.19
N GLU A 133 14.50 -6.62 -23.35
CA GLU A 133 14.15 -5.70 -24.45
C GLU A 133 12.79 -6.04 -25.05
N ALA A 134 12.48 -7.33 -25.23
CA ALA A 134 11.14 -7.75 -25.69
C ALA A 134 10.04 -7.33 -24.75
N ALA A 135 10.24 -7.47 -23.44
CA ALA A 135 9.29 -7.00 -22.43
C ALA A 135 9.15 -5.46 -22.46
N ALA A 136 10.26 -4.75 -22.60
CA ALA A 136 10.25 -3.28 -22.69
C ALA A 136 9.47 -2.79 -23.92
N ASP A 137 9.62 -3.40 -25.06
CA ASP A 137 8.88 -3.07 -26.30
C ASP A 137 7.38 -3.29 -26.13
N THR A 138 7.01 -4.43 -25.51
CA THR A 138 5.60 -4.73 -25.19
C THR A 138 4.98 -3.68 -24.27
N LEU A 139 5.69 -3.29 -23.21
CA LEU A 139 5.26 -2.27 -22.28
C LEU A 139 5.14 -0.89 -22.94
N ARG A 140 6.14 -0.48 -23.72
CA ARG A 140 6.12 0.79 -24.45
C ARG A 140 4.89 0.87 -25.37
N SER A 141 4.61 -0.22 -26.11
CA SER A 141 3.46 -0.29 -27.01
C SER A 141 2.12 -0.18 -26.27
N SER A 142 2.04 -0.73 -25.05
CA SER A 142 0.84 -0.68 -24.22
C SER A 142 0.62 0.69 -23.55
N LEU A 143 1.69 1.50 -23.41
CA LEU A 143 1.65 2.85 -22.84
C LEU A 143 1.37 3.94 -23.90
N SER A 144 1.45 3.62 -25.17
CA SER A 144 1.16 4.57 -26.24
C SER A 144 -0.31 4.99 -26.22
N PRO A 145 -0.63 6.30 -26.34
CA PRO A 145 -2.00 6.82 -26.33
C PRO A 145 -2.81 6.38 -27.56
#